data_ca67f3818dd12005381cb9790292a91d
#
_entry.id   ca67f3818dd12005381cb9790292a91d
#
_cell.length_a   1.000
_cell.length_b   1.000
_cell.length_c   1.000
_cell.angle_alpha   90.00
_cell.angle_beta   90.00
_cell.angle_gamma   90.00
#
_symmetry.space_group_name_H-M   'P 1'
#
loop_
_entity.id
_entity.type
_entity.pdbx_description
1 polymer ?
#
loop_
_entity_poly.entity_id
_entity_poly.type
_entity_poly.pdbx_seq_one_letter_code
_entity_poly.pdbx_strand_id
1 'polypeptide(L)'
;MSRADNSAGLILASSPIFKKVFGKSNVGRAYDLPFDVQTRKFSYYNAKKQGLRTDPEYVRFIEDWAKVTFIVPPRMDKYISVNMEIQGIFQNYGSPNDIYPYSIDEGFIDLSSSLNYFVPEKQLSRKQKLDLISAKIQRDIWRQTGIYSTVGISNANPLLAKLALDNEAKKTPTMRANWSYEDVEQKVWSIPNMTDFWGIGKRMEKRFNTLGIHSIKDLANANPDILKKELGVAGLRLWFHANGIDESNVHKPYKPKSKGLGNSQVLPRDYFRQRDIEIVLREMAEQVAIRLRKIGKKATVVSIHLGYSNHENKRSINTQMKIEPTNNTDLLTNYVLKLFHNKYTSGA
;
A
#
# COMPACT_ATOMS: atom_id res chain seq x y z
N MET A 1 6.39 13.04 4.87
CA MET A 1 4.99 13.52 4.76
C MET A 1 4.85 14.25 3.43
N SER A 2 3.79 14.01 2.65
CA SER A 2 3.66 14.53 1.27
C SER A 2 3.61 16.08 1.17
N ARG A 3 3.18 16.74 2.23
CA ARG A 3 3.21 18.20 2.38
C ARG A 3 3.44 18.50 3.85
N ALA A 4 4.66 18.85 4.21
CA ALA A 4 5.03 19.13 5.61
C ALA A 4 4.47 20.48 6.11
N ASP A 5 4.14 21.35 5.18
CA ASP A 5 3.60 22.70 5.38
C ASP A 5 2.06 22.74 5.54
N ASN A 6 1.38 21.61 5.34
CA ASN A 6 -0.07 21.55 5.34
C ASN A 6 -0.57 20.42 6.27
N SER A 7 -1.51 20.75 7.15
CA SER A 7 -2.18 19.78 8.03
C SER A 7 -2.90 18.64 7.28
N ALA A 8 -3.26 18.83 6.01
CA ALA A 8 -3.84 17.81 5.14
C ALA A 8 -2.81 16.85 4.53
N GLY A 9 -1.50 17.06 4.77
CA GLY A 9 -0.43 16.23 4.24
C GLY A 9 -0.57 14.75 4.63
N LEU A 10 -0.33 13.85 3.66
CA LEU A 10 -0.35 12.41 3.88
C LEU A 10 0.96 11.96 4.51
N ILE A 11 0.88 11.21 5.61
CA ILE A 11 2.02 10.53 6.23
C ILE A 11 2.23 9.23 5.48
N LEU A 12 3.30 9.12 4.68
CA LEU A 12 3.58 7.95 3.85
C LEU A 12 4.19 6.80 4.66
N ALA A 13 5.06 7.13 5.62
CA ALA A 13 5.71 6.16 6.49
C ALA A 13 5.97 6.78 7.86
N SER A 14 6.05 5.92 8.87
CA SER A 14 6.31 6.30 10.25
C SER A 14 7.27 5.30 10.89
N SER A 15 8.19 5.76 11.72
CA SER A 15 9.08 4.88 12.47
C SER A 15 8.30 4.04 13.50
N PRO A 16 8.82 2.88 13.94
CA PRO A 16 8.17 2.09 14.97
C PRO A 16 7.91 2.86 16.27
N ILE A 17 8.87 3.70 16.69
CA ILE A 17 8.72 4.55 17.88
C ILE A 17 7.60 5.58 17.68
N PHE A 18 7.54 6.23 16.52
CA PHE A 18 6.45 7.16 16.19
C PHE A 18 5.07 6.49 16.30
N LYS A 19 4.94 5.29 15.73
CA LYS A 19 3.69 4.51 15.81
C LYS A 19 3.30 4.20 17.25
N LYS A 20 4.28 3.79 18.07
CA LYS A 20 4.08 3.45 19.48
C LYS A 20 3.66 4.67 20.31
N VAL A 21 4.38 5.79 20.16
CA VAL A 21 4.17 7.02 20.96
C VAL A 21 2.85 7.71 20.60
N PHE A 22 2.56 7.84 19.31
CA PHE A 22 1.39 8.59 18.82
C PHE A 22 0.20 7.71 18.43
N GLY A 23 0.23 6.42 18.75
CA GLY A 23 -0.88 5.49 18.49
C GLY A 23 -1.22 5.28 17.01
N LYS A 24 -0.27 5.52 16.11
CA LYS A 24 -0.48 5.38 14.65
C LYS A 24 0.06 4.04 14.16
N SER A 25 -0.80 3.19 13.64
CA SER A 25 -0.41 1.90 13.05
C SER A 25 -0.16 1.94 11.55
N ASN A 26 -0.80 2.85 10.84
CA ASN A 26 -0.78 2.94 9.38
C ASN A 26 -0.59 4.38 8.87
N VAL A 27 -0.47 4.51 7.56
CA VAL A 27 -0.51 5.78 6.85
C VAL A 27 -1.76 6.57 7.24
N GLY A 28 -1.57 7.82 7.63
CA GLY A 28 -2.64 8.72 8.05
C GLY A 28 -2.39 10.13 7.57
N ARG A 29 -3.21 11.05 8.03
CA ARG A 29 -3.04 12.47 7.71
C ARG A 29 -2.42 13.22 8.88
N ALA A 30 -1.80 14.35 8.60
CA ALA A 30 -1.22 15.21 9.63
C ALA A 30 -2.27 15.68 10.67
N TYR A 31 -3.49 15.97 10.21
CA TYR A 31 -4.58 16.36 11.11
C TYR A 31 -5.13 15.21 11.99
N ASP A 32 -4.70 13.97 11.76
CA ASP A 32 -4.99 12.85 12.66
C ASP A 32 -3.97 12.72 13.79
N LEU A 33 -2.91 13.52 13.82
CA LEU A 33 -1.92 13.49 14.88
C LEU A 33 -2.45 14.20 16.14
N PRO A 34 -2.07 13.74 17.34
CA PRO A 34 -2.45 14.39 18.59
C PRO A 34 -1.71 15.73 18.83
N PHE A 35 -0.94 16.19 17.86
CA PHE A 35 -0.23 17.47 17.91
C PHE A 35 -0.23 18.16 16.55
N ASP A 36 -0.12 19.47 16.54
CA ASP A 36 0.05 20.26 15.34
C ASP A 36 1.48 20.14 14.78
N VAL A 37 1.58 19.83 13.49
CA VAL A 37 2.89 19.52 12.84
C VAL A 37 3.83 20.72 12.73
N GLN A 38 3.30 21.96 12.76
CA GLN A 38 4.09 23.17 12.67
C GLN A 38 4.48 23.69 14.06
N THR A 39 3.50 23.87 14.94
CA THR A 39 3.72 24.45 16.28
C THR A 39 4.23 23.43 17.28
N ARG A 40 4.10 22.14 16.98
CA ARG A 40 4.44 21.00 17.87
C ARG A 40 3.63 20.95 19.17
N LYS A 41 2.58 21.76 19.26
CA LYS A 41 1.68 21.78 20.42
C LYS A 41 0.61 20.73 20.33
N PHE A 42 0.15 20.27 21.49
CA PHE A 42 -0.92 19.29 21.60
C PHE A 42 -2.21 19.79 20.95
N SER A 43 -2.88 18.92 20.22
CA SER A 43 -4.18 19.20 19.59
C SER A 43 -5.31 18.53 20.35
N TYR A 44 -5.96 19.28 21.24
CA TYR A 44 -7.13 18.78 22.00
C TYR A 44 -8.26 18.30 21.10
N TYR A 45 -8.49 18.99 19.97
CA TYR A 45 -9.50 18.58 18.99
C TYR A 45 -9.21 17.19 18.41
N ASN A 46 -7.99 16.97 17.94
CA ASN A 46 -7.60 15.69 17.34
C ASN A 46 -7.57 14.57 18.39
N ALA A 47 -7.06 14.86 19.59
CA ALA A 47 -7.02 13.91 20.69
C ALA A 47 -8.44 13.47 21.10
N LYS A 48 -9.38 14.39 21.28
CA LYS A 48 -10.78 14.08 21.58
C LYS A 48 -11.42 13.22 20.50
N LYS A 49 -11.21 13.56 19.22
CA LYS A 49 -11.73 12.78 18.09
C LYS A 49 -11.23 11.34 18.08
N GLN A 50 -10.04 11.08 18.61
CA GLN A 50 -9.41 9.77 18.66
C GLN A 50 -9.58 9.05 20.01
N GLY A 51 -10.27 9.64 20.97
CA GLY A 51 -10.46 9.07 22.32
C GLY A 51 -9.17 9.01 23.13
N LEU A 52 -8.20 9.90 22.85
CA LEU A 52 -6.92 9.96 23.57
C LEU A 52 -7.07 10.72 24.89
N ARG A 53 -6.17 10.45 25.82
CA ARG A 53 -6.06 11.19 27.09
C ARG A 53 -5.76 12.66 26.83
N THR A 54 -6.24 13.52 27.75
CA THR A 54 -6.06 14.99 27.68
C THR A 54 -5.59 15.57 29.02
N ASP A 55 -5.16 14.73 29.95
CA ASP A 55 -4.57 15.16 31.23
C ASP A 55 -3.22 15.83 31.00
N PRO A 56 -2.78 16.71 31.93
CA PRO A 56 -1.55 17.51 31.77
C PRO A 56 -0.29 16.68 31.57
N GLU A 57 -0.20 15.49 32.17
CA GLU A 57 0.94 14.59 32.04
C GLU A 57 1.04 14.05 30.62
N TYR A 58 -0.08 13.55 30.06
CA TYR A 58 -0.13 13.06 28.70
C TYR A 58 0.11 14.17 27.67
N VAL A 59 -0.46 15.35 27.88
CA VAL A 59 -0.22 16.51 27.02
C VAL A 59 1.27 16.84 26.95
N ARG A 60 1.95 16.93 28.09
CA ARG A 60 3.39 17.19 28.17
C ARG A 60 4.19 16.09 27.46
N PHE A 61 3.87 14.83 27.71
CA PHE A 61 4.50 13.68 27.06
C PHE A 61 4.41 13.79 25.51
N ILE A 62 3.23 14.09 24.97
CA ILE A 62 3.04 14.24 23.51
C ILE A 62 3.83 15.45 22.97
N GLU A 63 3.82 16.58 23.66
CA GLU A 63 4.56 17.77 23.21
C GLU A 63 6.07 17.57 23.23
N ASP A 64 6.62 16.89 24.25
CA ASP A 64 8.04 16.61 24.33
C ASP A 64 8.49 15.67 23.22
N TRP A 65 7.72 14.61 22.93
CA TRP A 65 7.99 13.76 21.78
C TRP A 65 7.79 14.48 20.44
N ALA A 66 6.80 15.35 20.32
CA ALA A 66 6.56 16.13 19.09
C ALA A 66 7.76 17.05 18.76
N LYS A 67 8.38 17.70 19.76
CA LYS A 67 9.56 18.57 19.59
C LYS A 67 10.76 17.84 19.00
N VAL A 68 10.99 16.56 19.40
CA VAL A 68 12.12 15.75 18.91
C VAL A 68 11.76 14.88 17.69
N THR A 69 10.53 14.92 17.21
CA THR A 69 10.08 14.15 16.07
C THR A 69 10.43 14.84 14.75
N PHE A 70 11.19 14.17 13.90
CA PHE A 70 11.49 14.65 12.55
C PHE A 70 10.32 14.38 11.60
N ILE A 71 9.85 15.41 10.92
CA ILE A 71 8.86 15.36 9.85
C ILE A 71 9.55 15.83 8.57
N VAL A 72 9.74 14.91 7.64
CA VAL A 72 10.51 15.16 6.41
C VAL A 72 9.64 14.99 5.16
N PRO A 73 9.88 15.79 4.11
CA PRO A 73 9.22 15.59 2.83
C PRO A 73 9.67 14.28 2.18
N PRO A 74 8.82 13.65 1.35
CA PRO A 74 9.19 12.44 0.63
C PRO A 74 10.20 12.76 -0.48
N ARG A 75 11.14 11.84 -0.70
CA ARG A 75 12.12 11.90 -1.79
C ARG A 75 11.97 10.66 -2.66
N MET A 76 10.94 10.65 -3.50
CA MET A 76 10.53 9.47 -4.24
C MET A 76 11.63 8.96 -5.18
N ASP A 77 12.37 9.85 -5.83
CA ASP A 77 13.50 9.48 -6.70
C ASP A 77 14.58 8.71 -5.92
N LYS A 78 14.88 9.17 -4.69
CA LYS A 78 15.82 8.45 -3.80
C LYS A 78 15.30 7.07 -3.40
N TYR A 79 14.00 6.95 -3.11
CA TYR A 79 13.43 5.66 -2.73
C TYR A 79 13.49 4.66 -3.89
N ILE A 80 13.20 5.12 -5.11
CA ILE A 80 13.34 4.30 -6.33
C ILE A 80 14.81 3.90 -6.54
N SER A 81 15.75 4.85 -6.43
CA SER A 81 17.18 4.57 -6.61
C SER A 81 17.69 3.51 -5.64
N VAL A 82 17.35 3.63 -4.35
CA VAL A 82 17.76 2.65 -3.33
C VAL A 82 17.06 1.30 -3.53
N ASN A 83 15.79 1.28 -3.96
CA ASN A 83 15.13 0.03 -4.32
C ASN A 83 15.87 -0.68 -5.47
N MET A 84 16.25 0.06 -6.51
CA MET A 84 17.02 -0.51 -7.63
C MET A 84 18.39 -1.06 -7.19
N GLU A 85 19.07 -0.41 -6.25
CA GLU A 85 20.30 -0.90 -5.63
C GLU A 85 20.06 -2.23 -4.89
N ILE A 86 18.98 -2.32 -4.09
CA ILE A 86 18.61 -3.57 -3.41
C ILE A 86 18.25 -4.67 -4.41
N GLN A 87 17.54 -4.36 -5.50
CA GLN A 87 17.29 -5.33 -6.57
C GLN A 87 18.60 -5.82 -7.22
N GLY A 88 19.61 -4.95 -7.34
CA GLY A 88 20.96 -5.31 -7.77
C GLY A 88 21.65 -6.28 -6.80
N ILE A 89 21.47 -6.10 -5.49
CA ILE A 89 21.99 -7.03 -4.48
C ILE A 89 21.34 -8.42 -4.64
N PHE A 90 20.03 -8.48 -4.92
CA PHE A 90 19.35 -9.77 -5.16
C PHE A 90 19.94 -10.54 -6.35
N GLN A 91 20.46 -9.85 -7.37
CA GLN A 91 21.11 -10.50 -8.52
C GLN A 91 22.39 -11.27 -8.16
N ASN A 92 22.98 -11.01 -7.00
CA ASN A 92 24.09 -11.81 -6.48
C ASN A 92 23.64 -13.18 -5.97
N TYR A 93 22.32 -13.39 -5.81
CA TYR A 93 21.72 -14.58 -5.20
C TYR A 93 20.81 -15.37 -6.14
N GLY A 94 20.29 -14.75 -7.18
CA GLY A 94 19.43 -15.38 -8.19
C GLY A 94 19.54 -14.68 -9.53
N SER A 95 19.02 -15.31 -10.56
CA SER A 95 18.97 -14.69 -11.89
C SER A 95 17.96 -13.53 -11.93
N PRO A 96 18.05 -12.62 -12.91
CA PRO A 96 17.04 -11.56 -13.07
C PRO A 96 15.60 -12.08 -13.19
N ASN A 97 15.40 -13.30 -13.71
CA ASN A 97 14.08 -13.92 -13.83
C ASN A 97 13.55 -14.44 -12.49
N ASP A 98 14.42 -14.66 -11.52
CA ASP A 98 14.07 -15.11 -10.17
C ASP A 98 13.67 -13.94 -9.25
N ILE A 99 13.81 -12.70 -9.74
CA ILE A 99 13.57 -11.47 -8.96
C ILE A 99 12.34 -10.77 -9.48
N TYR A 100 11.38 -10.49 -8.58
CA TYR A 100 10.17 -9.77 -8.88
C TYR A 100 10.05 -8.51 -8.01
N PRO A 101 10.33 -7.31 -8.57
CA PRO A 101 10.05 -6.04 -7.91
C PRO A 101 8.54 -5.88 -7.73
N TYR A 102 8.06 -6.01 -6.48
CA TYR A 102 6.63 -5.98 -6.20
C TYR A 102 6.11 -4.56 -5.99
N SER A 103 6.84 -3.75 -5.24
CA SER A 103 6.52 -2.34 -5.00
C SER A 103 7.81 -1.51 -4.91
N ILE A 104 7.68 -0.23 -4.50
CA ILE A 104 8.83 0.66 -4.33
C ILE A 104 9.73 0.27 -3.15
N ASP A 105 9.22 -0.53 -2.22
CA ASP A 105 9.88 -0.92 -0.97
C ASP A 105 9.81 -2.43 -0.69
N GLU A 106 9.27 -3.20 -1.63
CA GLU A 106 9.13 -4.65 -1.51
C GLU A 106 9.51 -5.37 -2.81
N GLY A 107 10.08 -6.55 -2.67
CA GLY A 107 10.38 -7.46 -3.78
C GLY A 107 10.38 -8.91 -3.33
N PHE A 108 10.26 -9.81 -4.28
CA PHE A 108 10.40 -11.24 -4.09
C PHE A 108 11.64 -11.74 -4.82
N ILE A 109 12.28 -12.74 -4.25
CA ILE A 109 13.32 -13.51 -4.91
C ILE A 109 13.03 -15.00 -4.73
N ASP A 110 13.02 -15.75 -5.83
CA ASP A 110 12.98 -17.21 -5.80
C ASP A 110 14.40 -17.76 -5.73
N LEU A 111 14.72 -18.43 -4.64
CA LEU A 111 16.03 -19.00 -4.39
C LEU A 111 16.10 -20.50 -4.72
N SER A 112 15.05 -21.06 -5.35
CA SER A 112 14.96 -22.49 -5.59
C SER A 112 16.13 -23.06 -6.38
N SER A 113 16.59 -22.36 -7.39
CA SER A 113 17.70 -22.75 -8.26
C SER A 113 19.10 -22.57 -7.63
N SER A 114 19.25 -21.56 -6.76
CA SER A 114 20.55 -21.15 -6.22
C SER A 114 20.78 -21.60 -4.76
N LEU A 115 19.75 -22.08 -4.07
CA LEU A 115 19.78 -22.38 -2.63
C LEU A 115 20.93 -23.32 -2.24
N ASN A 116 21.10 -24.44 -2.97
CA ASN A 116 22.12 -25.43 -2.65
C ASN A 116 23.54 -24.96 -3.02
N TYR A 117 23.68 -23.99 -3.92
CA TYR A 117 24.95 -23.33 -4.19
C TYR A 117 25.41 -22.46 -3.04
N PHE A 118 24.52 -21.68 -2.45
CA PHE A 118 24.84 -20.78 -1.34
C PHE A 118 24.87 -21.48 0.02
N VAL A 119 24.08 -22.56 0.19
CA VAL A 119 23.98 -23.34 1.42
C VAL A 119 24.07 -24.84 1.06
N PRO A 120 25.29 -25.35 0.85
CA PRO A 120 25.53 -26.71 0.36
C PRO A 120 25.32 -27.80 1.42
N GLU A 121 25.18 -27.46 2.69
CA GLU A 121 25.03 -28.37 3.81
C GLU A 121 23.82 -29.28 3.65
N LYS A 122 24.09 -30.57 3.37
CA LYS A 122 23.02 -31.56 3.08
C LYS A 122 22.17 -31.92 4.28
N GLN A 123 22.68 -31.77 5.49
CA GLN A 123 21.98 -32.06 6.75
C GLN A 123 20.92 -31.02 7.12
N LEU A 124 20.96 -29.85 6.49
CA LEU A 124 20.00 -28.78 6.78
C LEU A 124 18.73 -28.96 5.95
N SER A 125 17.59 -28.78 6.60
CA SER A 125 16.29 -28.73 5.91
C SER A 125 16.21 -27.50 4.99
N ARG A 126 15.33 -27.57 3.98
CA ARG A 126 15.09 -26.43 3.05
C ARG A 126 14.71 -25.15 3.83
N LYS A 127 13.92 -25.28 4.90
CA LYS A 127 13.51 -24.17 5.77
C LYS A 127 14.71 -23.51 6.45
N GLN A 128 15.64 -24.31 6.98
CA GLN A 128 16.87 -23.82 7.60
C GLN A 128 17.81 -23.15 6.57
N LYS A 129 17.97 -23.75 5.39
CA LYS A 129 18.79 -23.15 4.31
C LYS A 129 18.26 -21.79 3.88
N LEU A 130 16.92 -21.67 3.73
CA LEU A 130 16.29 -20.42 3.38
C LEU A 130 16.48 -19.34 4.46
N ASP A 131 16.46 -19.69 5.74
CA ASP A 131 16.73 -18.73 6.81
C ASP A 131 18.18 -18.23 6.76
N LEU A 132 19.16 -19.13 6.57
CA LEU A 132 20.57 -18.79 6.47
C LEU A 132 20.87 -17.85 5.30
N ILE A 133 20.37 -18.15 4.11
CA ILE A 133 20.60 -17.29 2.95
C ILE A 133 19.87 -15.95 3.10
N SER A 134 18.69 -15.93 3.70
CA SER A 134 17.96 -14.70 3.98
C SER A 134 18.72 -13.80 4.97
N ALA A 135 19.35 -14.38 5.98
CA ALA A 135 20.22 -13.64 6.91
C ALA A 135 21.43 -13.03 6.19
N LYS A 136 22.01 -13.74 5.20
CA LYS A 136 23.09 -13.23 4.39
C LYS A 136 22.65 -12.06 3.51
N ILE A 137 21.50 -12.19 2.84
CA ILE A 137 20.92 -11.12 2.03
C ILE A 137 20.63 -9.88 2.87
N GLN A 138 20.01 -10.02 4.05
CA GLN A 138 19.76 -8.88 4.95
C GLN A 138 21.06 -8.16 5.34
N ARG A 139 22.12 -8.91 5.63
CA ARG A 139 23.44 -8.36 5.97
C ARG A 139 24.05 -7.59 4.81
N ASP A 140 23.94 -8.11 3.60
CA ASP A 140 24.49 -7.45 2.41
C ASP A 140 23.70 -6.18 2.05
N ILE A 141 22.36 -6.19 2.19
CA ILE A 141 21.54 -5.00 2.07
C ILE A 141 21.98 -3.94 3.09
N TRP A 142 22.11 -4.32 4.34
CA TRP A 142 22.52 -3.38 5.39
C TRP A 142 23.92 -2.81 5.17
N ARG A 143 24.88 -3.65 4.78
CA ARG A 143 26.26 -3.21 4.51
C ARG A 143 26.37 -2.22 3.36
N GLN A 144 25.57 -2.40 2.31
CA GLN A 144 25.65 -1.56 1.11
C GLN A 144 24.75 -0.33 1.20
N THR A 145 23.59 -0.43 1.83
CA THR A 145 22.59 0.64 1.83
C THR A 145 22.35 1.27 3.22
N GLY A 146 22.78 0.66 4.30
CA GLY A 146 22.46 1.04 5.67
C GLY A 146 21.00 0.78 6.08
N ILE A 147 20.24 0.02 5.27
CA ILE A 147 18.82 -0.25 5.51
C ILE A 147 18.67 -1.60 6.22
N TYR A 148 17.91 -1.59 7.32
CA TYR A 148 17.43 -2.81 7.96
C TYR A 148 16.20 -3.34 7.22
N SER A 149 16.32 -4.49 6.59
CA SER A 149 15.23 -5.13 5.86
C SER A 149 14.52 -6.18 6.70
N THR A 150 13.22 -6.32 6.49
CA THR A 150 12.39 -7.38 7.07
C THR A 150 12.14 -8.44 6.00
N VAL A 151 12.25 -9.72 6.33
CA VAL A 151 12.14 -10.81 5.38
C VAL A 151 11.08 -11.83 5.81
N GLY A 152 10.09 -12.04 4.96
CA GLY A 152 9.21 -13.20 5.02
C GLY A 152 9.73 -14.29 4.12
N ILE A 153 9.76 -15.51 4.62
CA ILE A 153 10.34 -16.69 3.97
C ILE A 153 9.26 -17.75 3.84
N SER A 154 9.25 -18.44 2.70
CA SER A 154 8.45 -19.65 2.53
C SER A 154 9.15 -20.64 1.60
N ASN A 155 9.04 -21.91 1.91
CA ASN A 155 9.42 -23.00 0.99
C ASN A 155 8.23 -23.46 0.11
N ALA A 156 7.07 -22.79 0.24
CA ALA A 156 5.83 -23.15 -0.43
C ALA A 156 5.47 -22.17 -1.56
N ASN A 157 5.16 -20.92 -1.23
CA ASN A 157 4.70 -19.94 -2.22
C ASN A 157 4.91 -18.48 -1.74
N PRO A 158 4.78 -17.48 -2.64
CA PRO A 158 4.95 -16.06 -2.31
C PRO A 158 3.94 -15.53 -1.29
N LEU A 159 2.70 -16.03 -1.26
CA LEU A 159 1.68 -15.62 -0.30
C LEU A 159 2.12 -15.90 1.13
N LEU A 160 2.57 -17.13 1.42
CA LEU A 160 3.01 -17.49 2.78
C LEU A 160 4.24 -16.70 3.20
N ALA A 161 5.16 -16.41 2.28
CA ALA A 161 6.27 -15.51 2.54
C ALA A 161 5.78 -14.09 2.90
N LYS A 162 4.80 -13.55 2.16
CA LYS A 162 4.22 -12.23 2.43
C LYS A 162 3.47 -12.19 3.77
N LEU A 163 2.70 -13.22 4.09
CA LEU A 163 2.00 -13.32 5.38
C LEU A 163 2.97 -13.44 6.55
N ALA A 164 4.04 -14.21 6.41
CA ALA A 164 5.10 -14.30 7.40
C ALA A 164 5.78 -12.95 7.63
N LEU A 165 6.06 -12.20 6.55
CA LEU A 165 6.62 -10.85 6.62
C LEU A 165 5.72 -9.91 7.43
N ASP A 166 4.45 -9.86 7.09
CA ASP A 166 3.53 -8.87 7.66
C ASP A 166 3.11 -9.20 9.10
N ASN A 167 2.93 -10.48 9.42
CA ASN A 167 2.33 -10.90 10.69
C ASN A 167 3.35 -11.30 11.76
N GLU A 168 4.54 -11.81 11.38
CA GLU A 168 5.53 -12.30 12.33
C GLU A 168 6.89 -11.59 12.23
N ALA A 169 7.50 -11.53 11.04
CA ALA A 169 8.89 -11.08 10.87
C ALA A 169 9.18 -9.70 11.47
N LYS A 170 8.26 -8.76 11.33
CA LYS A 170 8.36 -7.39 11.86
C LYS A 170 8.41 -7.34 13.39
N LYS A 171 8.07 -8.44 14.08
CA LYS A 171 8.02 -8.56 15.54
C LYS A 171 9.17 -9.39 16.12
N THR A 172 9.96 -10.05 15.26
CA THR A 172 11.10 -10.86 15.69
C THR A 172 12.38 -10.04 15.78
N PRO A 173 13.31 -10.37 16.68
CA PRO A 173 14.61 -9.68 16.78
C PRO A 173 15.45 -9.80 15.50
N THR A 174 15.29 -10.88 14.76
CA THR A 174 16.01 -11.14 13.50
C THR A 174 15.36 -10.45 12.30
N MET A 175 14.17 -9.89 12.47
CA MET A 175 13.33 -9.35 11.38
C MET A 175 13.09 -10.37 10.25
N ARG A 176 13.02 -11.66 10.61
CA ARG A 176 12.73 -12.78 9.71
C ARG A 176 11.64 -13.68 10.29
N ALA A 177 10.82 -14.24 9.42
CA ALA A 177 9.88 -15.32 9.76
C ALA A 177 9.74 -16.26 8.57
N ASN A 178 9.55 -17.54 8.86
CA ASN A 178 9.49 -18.59 7.85
C ASN A 178 8.21 -19.43 8.04
N TRP A 179 7.30 -19.31 7.08
CA TRP A 179 6.02 -20.02 7.06
C TRP A 179 5.97 -21.02 5.89
N SER A 180 5.48 -22.19 6.16
CA SER A 180 5.28 -23.28 5.19
C SER A 180 3.81 -23.73 5.19
N TYR A 181 3.45 -24.74 4.39
CA TYR A 181 2.09 -25.27 4.38
C TYR A 181 1.69 -25.85 5.75
N GLU A 182 2.62 -26.45 6.47
CA GLU A 182 2.39 -27.01 7.80
C GLU A 182 2.05 -25.94 8.84
N ASP A 183 2.43 -24.69 8.58
CA ASP A 183 2.16 -23.56 9.47
C ASP A 183 0.76 -22.94 9.26
N VAL A 184 -0.01 -23.35 8.22
CA VAL A 184 -1.26 -22.68 7.84
C VAL A 184 -2.28 -22.68 8.97
N GLU A 185 -2.56 -23.84 9.56
CA GLU A 185 -3.56 -23.93 10.64
C GLU A 185 -3.13 -23.13 11.88
N GLN A 186 -1.86 -23.22 12.26
CA GLN A 186 -1.38 -22.60 13.47
C GLN A 186 -1.12 -21.10 13.33
N LYS A 187 -0.68 -20.63 12.15
CA LYS A 187 -0.23 -19.25 11.95
C LYS A 187 -1.18 -18.46 11.07
N VAL A 188 -1.62 -18.98 9.93
CA VAL A 188 -2.50 -18.24 9.02
C VAL A 188 -3.90 -18.08 9.61
N TRP A 189 -4.49 -19.17 10.13
CA TRP A 189 -5.83 -19.11 10.73
C TRP A 189 -5.87 -18.35 12.06
N SER A 190 -4.74 -18.18 12.72
CA SER A 190 -4.62 -17.44 13.97
C SER A 190 -4.31 -15.94 13.78
N ILE A 191 -4.27 -15.43 12.55
CA ILE A 191 -4.15 -14.00 12.28
C ILE A 191 -5.33 -13.27 12.96
N PRO A 192 -5.06 -12.34 13.91
CA PRO A 192 -6.10 -11.87 14.83
C PRO A 192 -7.16 -11.00 14.15
N ASN A 193 -6.77 -10.19 13.16
CA ASN A 193 -7.71 -9.32 12.45
C ASN A 193 -7.75 -9.73 10.99
N MET A 194 -8.95 -9.80 10.40
CA MET A 194 -9.08 -10.11 8.98
C MET A 194 -8.33 -9.11 8.08
N THR A 195 -8.25 -7.86 8.49
CA THR A 195 -7.53 -6.80 7.75
C THR A 195 -6.01 -6.91 7.81
N ASP A 196 -5.45 -7.76 8.67
CA ASP A 196 -4.02 -8.08 8.70
C ASP A 196 -3.67 -9.20 7.71
N PHE A 197 -4.68 -9.82 7.11
CA PHE A 197 -4.51 -10.79 6.05
C PHE A 197 -4.39 -10.09 4.69
N TRP A 198 -3.34 -10.41 3.95
CA TRP A 198 -3.05 -9.79 2.66
C TRP A 198 -4.20 -9.96 1.66
N GLY A 199 -4.71 -8.82 1.15
CA GLY A 199 -5.83 -8.77 0.22
C GLY A 199 -7.20 -8.50 0.88
N ILE A 200 -7.29 -8.47 2.21
CA ILE A 200 -8.52 -8.13 2.93
C ILE A 200 -8.40 -6.72 3.53
N GLY A 201 -9.13 -5.77 2.97
CA GLY A 201 -9.31 -4.45 3.56
C GLY A 201 -10.67 -4.33 4.25
N LYS A 202 -10.91 -3.22 4.98
CA LYS A 202 -12.14 -2.97 5.75
C LYS A 202 -13.44 -3.21 4.97
N ARG A 203 -13.45 -2.91 3.66
CA ARG A 203 -14.64 -3.14 2.82
C ARG A 203 -14.90 -4.64 2.58
N MET A 204 -13.83 -5.41 2.38
CA MET A 204 -13.96 -6.85 2.18
C MET A 204 -14.30 -7.55 3.49
N GLU A 205 -13.66 -7.17 4.59
CA GLU A 205 -14.01 -7.61 5.96
C GLU A 205 -15.50 -7.40 6.25
N LYS A 206 -16.04 -6.19 5.98
CA LYS A 206 -17.48 -5.92 6.16
C LYS A 206 -18.35 -6.88 5.33
N ARG A 207 -17.96 -7.18 4.09
CA ARG A 207 -18.69 -8.15 3.23
C ARG A 207 -18.60 -9.57 3.77
N PHE A 208 -17.44 -9.99 4.28
CA PHE A 208 -17.31 -11.29 4.96
C PHE A 208 -18.18 -11.37 6.21
N ASN A 209 -18.19 -10.33 7.02
CA ASN A 209 -19.03 -10.27 8.23
C ASN A 209 -20.53 -10.42 7.91
N THR A 210 -21.02 -9.90 6.78
CA THR A 210 -22.43 -10.10 6.36
C THR A 210 -22.71 -11.54 5.94
N LEU A 211 -21.68 -12.34 5.66
CA LEU A 211 -21.78 -13.77 5.35
C LEU A 211 -21.51 -14.67 6.58
N GLY A 212 -21.36 -14.07 7.78
CA GLY A 212 -21.04 -14.81 8.99
C GLY A 212 -19.59 -15.27 9.12
N ILE A 213 -18.68 -14.68 8.31
CA ILE A 213 -17.25 -15.01 8.29
C ILE A 213 -16.51 -13.90 9.03
N HIS A 214 -15.96 -14.21 10.21
CA HIS A 214 -15.37 -13.24 11.14
C HIS A 214 -13.86 -13.45 11.38
N SER A 215 -13.31 -14.55 10.89
CA SER A 215 -11.89 -14.90 11.04
C SER A 215 -11.33 -15.51 9.74
N ILE A 216 -9.99 -15.61 9.66
CA ILE A 216 -9.34 -16.30 8.53
C ILE A 216 -9.66 -17.80 8.58
N LYS A 217 -9.81 -18.39 9.76
CA LYS A 217 -10.26 -19.76 9.93
C LYS A 217 -11.67 -19.97 9.37
N ASP A 218 -12.62 -19.06 9.66
CA ASP A 218 -13.97 -19.13 9.10
C ASP A 218 -13.94 -19.03 7.58
N LEU A 219 -13.09 -18.13 7.04
CA LEU A 219 -12.93 -17.98 5.60
C LEU A 219 -12.38 -19.26 4.96
N ALA A 220 -11.37 -19.88 5.56
CA ALA A 220 -10.77 -21.13 5.08
C ALA A 220 -11.78 -22.29 5.05
N ASN A 221 -12.70 -22.33 6.01
CA ASN A 221 -13.73 -23.37 6.14
C ASN A 221 -15.07 -23.01 5.46
N ALA A 222 -15.17 -21.83 4.86
CA ALA A 222 -16.40 -21.40 4.17
C ALA A 222 -16.63 -22.18 2.88
N ASN A 223 -17.89 -22.21 2.43
CA ASN A 223 -18.22 -22.81 1.14
C ASN A 223 -17.71 -21.94 -0.02
N PRO A 224 -16.77 -22.43 -0.86
CA PRO A 224 -16.18 -21.67 -1.96
C PRO A 224 -17.20 -21.26 -3.03
N ASP A 225 -18.26 -22.03 -3.25
CA ASP A 225 -19.29 -21.70 -4.24
C ASP A 225 -20.14 -20.51 -3.78
N ILE A 226 -20.43 -20.42 -2.49
CA ILE A 226 -21.10 -19.24 -1.91
C ILE A 226 -20.20 -18.01 -2.05
N LEU A 227 -18.92 -18.14 -1.71
CA LEU A 227 -17.96 -17.04 -1.85
C LEU A 227 -17.82 -16.56 -3.29
N LYS A 228 -17.80 -17.50 -4.25
CA LYS A 228 -17.76 -17.18 -5.67
C LYS A 228 -19.03 -16.46 -6.13
N LYS A 229 -20.20 -16.92 -5.68
CA LYS A 229 -21.49 -16.30 -6.00
C LYS A 229 -21.59 -14.87 -5.44
N GLU A 230 -21.28 -14.66 -4.18
CA GLU A 230 -21.49 -13.40 -3.47
C GLU A 230 -20.35 -12.38 -3.67
N LEU A 231 -19.12 -12.85 -3.83
CA LEU A 231 -17.92 -12.02 -3.88
C LEU A 231 -17.14 -12.14 -5.20
N GLY A 232 -17.60 -13.01 -6.10
CA GLY A 232 -16.95 -13.28 -7.39
C GLY A 232 -15.58 -13.95 -7.26
N VAL A 233 -14.74 -13.80 -8.27
CA VAL A 233 -13.39 -14.38 -8.34
C VAL A 233 -12.51 -13.93 -7.15
N ALA A 234 -12.73 -12.71 -6.64
CA ALA A 234 -11.97 -12.19 -5.50
C ALA A 234 -12.26 -12.99 -4.21
N GLY A 235 -13.53 -13.35 -3.96
CA GLY A 235 -13.91 -14.16 -2.81
C GLY A 235 -13.31 -15.56 -2.88
N LEU A 236 -13.40 -16.21 -4.04
CA LEU A 236 -12.82 -17.53 -4.26
C LEU A 236 -11.29 -17.51 -4.09
N ARG A 237 -10.60 -16.51 -4.63
CA ARG A 237 -9.15 -16.36 -4.46
C ARG A 237 -8.76 -16.22 -2.98
N LEU A 238 -9.50 -15.40 -2.22
CA LEU A 238 -9.22 -15.21 -0.79
C LEU A 238 -9.47 -16.49 0.02
N TRP A 239 -10.42 -17.33 -0.40
CA TRP A 239 -10.61 -18.66 0.17
C TRP A 239 -9.39 -19.57 -0.05
N PHE A 240 -8.85 -19.63 -1.29
CA PHE A 240 -7.62 -20.37 -1.56
C PHE A 240 -6.45 -19.82 -0.73
N HIS A 241 -6.31 -18.50 -0.66
CA HIS A 241 -5.28 -17.84 0.13
C HIS A 241 -5.40 -18.17 1.63
N ALA A 242 -6.61 -18.19 2.20
CA ALA A 242 -6.84 -18.59 3.60
C ALA A 242 -6.43 -20.05 3.87
N ASN A 243 -6.44 -20.90 2.85
CA ASN A 243 -5.93 -22.26 2.88
C ASN A 243 -4.43 -22.37 2.51
N GLY A 244 -3.73 -21.24 2.41
CA GLY A 244 -2.30 -21.20 2.08
C GLY A 244 -1.97 -21.45 0.62
N ILE A 245 -2.97 -21.52 -0.26
CA ILE A 245 -2.81 -21.85 -1.68
C ILE A 245 -2.70 -20.56 -2.49
N ASP A 246 -1.61 -20.43 -3.24
CA ASP A 246 -1.35 -19.31 -4.14
C ASP A 246 -0.64 -19.80 -5.40
N GLU A 247 -1.19 -19.45 -6.57
CA GLU A 247 -0.64 -19.79 -7.89
C GLU A 247 0.24 -18.68 -8.47
N SER A 248 0.57 -17.66 -7.68
CA SER A 248 1.45 -16.58 -8.11
C SER A 248 2.81 -17.12 -8.53
N ASN A 249 3.29 -16.68 -9.66
CA ASN A 249 4.57 -17.09 -10.21
C ASN A 249 5.51 -15.89 -10.36
N VAL A 250 6.58 -15.89 -9.58
CA VAL A 250 7.62 -14.85 -9.59
C VAL A 250 8.24 -14.66 -10.98
N HIS A 251 8.37 -15.75 -11.76
CA HIS A 251 8.96 -15.74 -13.09
C HIS A 251 8.04 -15.21 -14.20
N LYS A 252 6.75 -14.98 -13.88
CA LYS A 252 5.78 -14.44 -14.84
C LYS A 252 5.41 -13.01 -14.46
N PRO A 253 6.11 -11.99 -14.96
CA PRO A 253 5.80 -10.60 -14.66
C PRO A 253 4.38 -10.26 -15.15
N TYR A 254 3.63 -9.60 -14.29
CA TYR A 254 2.31 -9.10 -14.64
C TYR A 254 2.41 -8.07 -15.77
N LYS A 255 1.77 -8.35 -16.89
CA LYS A 255 1.64 -7.42 -18.01
C LYS A 255 0.21 -6.85 -18.02
N PRO A 256 0.00 -5.59 -17.62
CA PRO A 256 -1.33 -4.99 -17.63
C PRO A 256 -1.85 -4.89 -19.07
N LYS A 257 -3.11 -5.26 -19.29
CA LYS A 257 -3.77 -5.14 -20.60
C LYS A 257 -3.93 -3.69 -21.06
N SER A 258 -4.04 -2.77 -20.13
CA SER A 258 -4.09 -1.33 -20.38
C SER A 258 -3.27 -0.58 -19.35
N LYS A 259 -2.66 0.54 -19.74
CA LYS A 259 -1.93 1.42 -18.85
C LYS A 259 -2.65 2.76 -18.79
N GLY A 260 -2.93 3.27 -17.60
CA GLY A 260 -3.50 4.59 -17.38
C GLY A 260 -2.50 5.54 -16.73
N LEU A 261 -2.53 6.80 -17.14
CA LEU A 261 -1.91 7.90 -16.41
C LEU A 261 -3.02 8.71 -15.76
N GLY A 262 -2.93 8.93 -14.46
CA GLY A 262 -3.89 9.72 -13.72
C GLY A 262 -3.20 10.73 -12.82
N ASN A 263 -3.94 11.79 -12.48
CA ASN A 263 -3.63 12.71 -11.41
C ASN A 263 -4.81 12.72 -10.44
N SER A 264 -4.57 12.81 -9.16
CA SER A 264 -5.61 12.91 -8.15
C SER A 264 -5.13 13.81 -7.00
N GLN A 265 -6.05 14.62 -6.48
CA GLN A 265 -5.78 15.43 -5.30
C GLN A 265 -7.01 15.52 -4.41
N VAL A 266 -6.77 15.63 -3.11
CA VAL A 266 -7.79 16.03 -2.16
C VAL A 266 -7.67 17.54 -2.01
N LEU A 267 -8.77 18.22 -2.28
CA LEU A 267 -8.80 19.69 -2.20
C LEU A 267 -8.63 20.16 -0.74
N PRO A 268 -7.99 21.30 -0.49
CA PRO A 268 -7.77 21.80 0.87
C PRO A 268 -9.05 22.26 1.57
N ARG A 269 -10.09 22.55 0.80
CA ARG A 269 -11.44 22.95 1.25
C ARG A 269 -12.48 22.49 0.23
N ASP A 270 -13.75 22.59 0.57
CA ASP A 270 -14.83 22.37 -0.38
C ASP A 270 -14.90 23.50 -1.40
N TYR A 271 -15.09 23.17 -2.67
CA TYR A 271 -15.25 24.11 -3.77
C TYR A 271 -16.71 24.13 -4.20
N PHE A 272 -17.35 25.29 -4.12
CA PHE A 272 -18.78 25.45 -4.44
C PHE A 272 -19.02 26.06 -5.82
N ARG A 273 -18.05 26.83 -6.33
CA ARG A 273 -18.19 27.49 -7.63
C ARG A 273 -17.70 26.54 -8.72
N GLN A 274 -18.53 26.33 -9.72
CA GLN A 274 -18.20 25.51 -10.89
C GLN A 274 -16.86 25.93 -11.53
N ARG A 275 -16.63 27.22 -11.69
CA ARG A 275 -15.38 27.79 -12.23
C ARG A 275 -14.13 27.33 -11.47
N ASP A 276 -14.19 27.29 -10.16
CA ASP A 276 -13.04 26.90 -9.34
C ASP A 276 -12.71 25.38 -9.55
N ILE A 277 -13.73 24.57 -9.70
CA ILE A 277 -13.60 23.12 -10.01
C ILE A 277 -13.00 22.96 -11.41
N GLU A 278 -13.47 23.71 -12.39
CA GLU A 278 -12.95 23.67 -13.77
C GLU A 278 -11.47 24.05 -13.83
N ILE A 279 -11.01 25.04 -13.06
CA ILE A 279 -9.60 25.42 -12.96
C ILE A 279 -8.76 24.22 -12.48
N VAL A 280 -9.18 23.57 -11.41
CA VAL A 280 -8.50 22.36 -10.90
C VAL A 280 -8.45 21.25 -11.95
N LEU A 281 -9.57 21.00 -12.64
CA LEU A 281 -9.63 19.98 -13.69
C LEU A 281 -8.68 20.30 -14.87
N ARG A 282 -8.56 21.57 -15.24
CA ARG A 282 -7.62 22.02 -16.29
C ARG A 282 -6.17 21.79 -15.87
N GLU A 283 -5.79 22.19 -14.66
CA GLU A 283 -4.45 21.94 -14.11
C GLU A 283 -4.12 20.43 -14.08
N MET A 284 -5.06 19.61 -13.64
CA MET A 284 -4.87 18.16 -13.60
C MET A 284 -4.75 17.54 -15.00
N ALA A 285 -5.54 18.00 -15.98
CA ALA A 285 -5.47 17.55 -17.37
C ALA A 285 -4.11 17.94 -18.01
N GLU A 286 -3.63 19.16 -17.76
CA GLU A 286 -2.31 19.61 -18.22
C GLU A 286 -1.18 18.72 -17.69
N GLN A 287 -1.18 18.41 -16.39
CA GLN A 287 -0.18 17.53 -15.78
C GLN A 287 -0.19 16.13 -16.41
N VAL A 288 -1.35 15.58 -16.71
CA VAL A 288 -1.47 14.30 -17.41
C VAL A 288 -0.96 14.40 -18.85
N ALA A 289 -1.30 15.47 -19.57
CA ALA A 289 -0.85 15.71 -20.94
C ALA A 289 0.71 15.85 -21.03
N ILE A 290 1.32 16.56 -20.09
CA ILE A 290 2.78 16.68 -20.00
C ILE A 290 3.40 15.30 -19.82
N ARG A 291 2.86 14.46 -18.91
CA ARG A 291 3.37 13.11 -18.66
C ARG A 291 3.19 12.18 -19.86
N LEU A 292 2.07 12.28 -20.59
CA LEU A 292 1.85 11.54 -21.85
C LEU A 292 2.90 11.89 -22.89
N ARG A 293 3.21 13.19 -23.07
CA ARG A 293 4.25 13.64 -24.01
C ARG A 293 5.62 13.14 -23.62
N LYS A 294 5.98 13.21 -22.31
CA LYS A 294 7.28 12.71 -21.80
C LYS A 294 7.52 11.24 -22.13
N ILE A 295 6.49 10.42 -22.17
CA ILE A 295 6.62 8.98 -22.48
C ILE A 295 6.24 8.65 -23.94
N GLY A 296 6.03 9.66 -24.80
CA GLY A 296 5.72 9.49 -26.22
C GLY A 296 4.39 8.75 -26.48
N LYS A 297 3.40 8.85 -25.57
CA LYS A 297 2.11 8.16 -25.68
C LYS A 297 0.95 9.11 -25.91
N LYS A 298 -0.15 8.57 -26.46
CA LYS A 298 -1.41 9.27 -26.66
C LYS A 298 -2.52 8.58 -25.87
N ALA A 299 -3.45 9.35 -25.32
CA ALA A 299 -4.63 8.81 -24.66
C ALA A 299 -5.71 8.50 -25.70
N THR A 300 -6.42 7.39 -25.49
CA THR A 300 -7.60 6.97 -26.28
C THR A 300 -8.87 6.94 -25.44
N VAL A 301 -8.72 7.14 -24.13
CA VAL A 301 -9.82 7.25 -23.17
C VAL A 301 -9.49 8.36 -22.18
N VAL A 302 -10.47 9.19 -21.88
CA VAL A 302 -10.42 10.18 -20.80
C VAL A 302 -11.47 9.81 -19.76
N SER A 303 -11.10 9.86 -18.47
CA SER A 303 -12.02 9.64 -17.37
C SER A 303 -11.83 10.71 -16.30
N ILE A 304 -12.91 11.03 -15.59
CA ILE A 304 -12.90 11.89 -14.41
C ILE A 304 -13.58 11.19 -13.24
N HIS A 305 -13.06 11.48 -12.04
CA HIS A 305 -13.68 11.10 -10.78
C HIS A 305 -13.75 12.34 -9.89
N LEU A 306 -14.95 12.66 -9.39
CA LEU A 306 -15.21 13.79 -8.48
C LEU A 306 -15.94 13.27 -7.25
N GLY A 307 -15.34 13.44 -6.08
CA GLY A 307 -16.00 13.22 -4.79
C GLY A 307 -16.64 14.51 -4.30
N TYR A 308 -17.85 14.42 -3.83
CA TYR A 308 -18.51 15.51 -3.10
C TYR A 308 -18.01 15.57 -1.65
N SER A 309 -18.27 16.69 -0.97
CA SER A 309 -18.02 16.85 0.47
C SER A 309 -18.74 15.75 1.27
N ASN A 310 -18.14 15.33 2.38
CA ASN A 310 -18.77 14.37 3.31
C ASN A 310 -20.09 14.92 3.93
N HIS A 311 -20.34 16.21 3.82
CA HIS A 311 -21.56 16.87 4.27
C HIS A 311 -22.68 16.83 3.24
N GLU A 312 -22.36 16.46 1.98
CA GLU A 312 -23.34 16.30 0.92
C GLU A 312 -23.72 14.82 0.73
N ASN A 313 -25.03 14.55 0.74
CA ASN A 313 -25.54 13.19 0.48
C ASN A 313 -25.63 12.93 -1.04
N LYS A 314 -24.53 13.20 -1.76
CA LYS A 314 -24.43 12.98 -3.21
C LYS A 314 -23.42 11.88 -3.52
N ARG A 315 -23.75 11.06 -4.52
CA ARG A 315 -22.82 10.06 -5.04
C ARG A 315 -21.72 10.73 -5.87
N SER A 316 -20.49 10.26 -5.72
CA SER A 316 -19.37 10.71 -6.55
C SER A 316 -19.64 10.50 -8.05
N ILE A 317 -19.18 11.46 -8.86
CA ILE A 317 -19.20 11.33 -10.31
C ILE A 317 -18.01 10.44 -10.72
N ASN A 318 -18.31 9.41 -11.51
CA ASN A 318 -17.30 8.58 -12.14
C ASN A 318 -17.75 8.33 -13.58
N THR A 319 -17.04 8.94 -14.54
CA THR A 319 -17.42 8.88 -15.94
C THR A 319 -16.20 8.89 -16.85
N GLN A 320 -16.35 8.28 -18.03
CA GLN A 320 -15.30 8.20 -19.03
C GLN A 320 -15.86 8.26 -20.44
N MET A 321 -15.01 8.59 -21.40
CA MET A 321 -15.31 8.53 -22.82
C MET A 321 -14.12 8.09 -23.65
N LYS A 322 -14.37 7.42 -24.75
CA LYS A 322 -13.38 7.18 -25.81
C LYS A 322 -13.15 8.46 -26.59
N ILE A 323 -11.92 8.69 -27.00
CA ILE A 323 -11.50 9.88 -27.75
C ILE A 323 -10.55 9.46 -28.88
N GLU A 324 -10.37 10.32 -29.87
CA GLU A 324 -9.29 10.19 -30.84
C GLU A 324 -7.92 10.27 -30.14
N PRO A 325 -6.95 9.45 -30.56
CA PRO A 325 -5.65 9.37 -29.90
C PRO A 325 -4.93 10.72 -29.86
N THR A 326 -4.78 11.31 -28.67
CA THR A 326 -4.16 12.62 -28.50
C THR A 326 -3.32 12.71 -27.23
N ASN A 327 -2.32 13.61 -27.23
CA ASN A 327 -1.58 14.09 -26.05
C ASN A 327 -1.55 15.65 -26.02
N ASN A 328 -2.40 16.27 -26.84
CA ASN A 328 -2.56 17.72 -26.83
C ASN A 328 -3.31 18.15 -25.58
N THR A 329 -2.78 19.18 -24.90
CA THR A 329 -3.32 19.67 -23.62
C THR A 329 -4.73 20.22 -23.78
N ASP A 330 -4.98 21.03 -24.81
CA ASP A 330 -6.28 21.69 -25.03
C ASP A 330 -7.37 20.68 -25.35
N LEU A 331 -7.07 19.70 -26.23
CA LEU A 331 -8.03 18.65 -26.56
C LEU A 331 -8.37 17.80 -25.33
N LEU A 332 -7.37 17.36 -24.56
CA LEU A 332 -7.61 16.58 -23.34
C LEU A 332 -8.41 17.39 -22.31
N THR A 333 -8.09 18.66 -22.13
CA THR A 333 -8.82 19.56 -21.24
C THR A 333 -10.28 19.73 -21.67
N ASN A 334 -10.53 19.91 -22.97
CA ASN A 334 -11.88 20.03 -23.50
C ASN A 334 -12.70 18.75 -23.27
N TYR A 335 -12.11 17.56 -23.46
CA TYR A 335 -12.79 16.31 -23.16
C TYR A 335 -13.08 16.14 -21.65
N VAL A 336 -12.14 16.52 -20.77
CA VAL A 336 -12.34 16.50 -19.31
C VAL A 336 -13.50 17.40 -18.92
N LEU A 337 -13.54 18.65 -19.43
CA LEU A 337 -14.62 19.59 -19.14
C LEU A 337 -15.96 19.14 -19.71
N LYS A 338 -15.96 18.54 -20.90
CA LYS A 338 -17.18 17.95 -21.47
C LYS A 338 -17.76 16.86 -20.58
N LEU A 339 -16.92 15.96 -20.05
CA LEU A 339 -17.35 14.93 -19.09
C LEU A 339 -17.87 15.56 -17.79
N PHE A 340 -17.21 16.61 -17.30
CA PHE A 340 -17.64 17.34 -16.13
C PHE A 340 -19.01 17.98 -16.33
N HIS A 341 -19.19 18.80 -17.36
CA HIS A 341 -20.46 19.51 -17.63
C HIS A 341 -21.64 18.55 -17.88
N ASN A 342 -21.39 17.38 -18.46
CA ASN A 342 -22.43 16.39 -18.73
C ASN A 342 -22.96 15.70 -17.44
N LYS A 343 -22.22 15.74 -16.35
CA LYS A 343 -22.55 14.97 -15.12
C LYS A 343 -22.62 15.81 -13.86
N TYR A 344 -21.98 16.97 -13.88
CA TYR A 344 -21.99 17.86 -12.72
C TYR A 344 -23.27 18.68 -12.72
N THR A 345 -24.04 18.55 -11.67
CA THR A 345 -25.13 19.47 -11.34
C THR A 345 -24.66 20.31 -10.17
N SER A 346 -24.58 21.63 -10.35
CA SER A 346 -24.29 22.54 -9.23
C SER A 346 -25.33 22.31 -8.16
N GLY A 347 -24.92 22.18 -6.93
CA GLY A 347 -25.84 22.20 -5.80
C GLY A 347 -26.52 23.56 -5.76
N ALA A 348 -27.85 23.58 -5.70
CA ALA A 348 -28.61 24.75 -5.35
C ALA A 348 -28.31 25.13 -3.91
#